data_5520fa1aafd672005db6dbf47741de23
#
_entry.id   5520fa1aafd672005db6dbf47741de23
#
_cell.length_a   1.000
_cell.length_b   1.000
_cell.length_c   1.000
_cell.angle_alpha   90.00
_cell.angle_beta   90.00
_cell.angle_gamma   90.00
#
_symmetry.space_group_name_H-M   'P 1'
#
loop_
_entity.id
_entity.type
_entity.pdbx_description
1 polymer ?
#
loop_
_entity_poly.entity_id
_entity_poly.type
_entity_poly.pdbx_seq_one_letter_code
_entity_poly.pdbx_strand_id
1 'polypeptide(L)'
;MLKNGIIQSNKCYLCSKRAYKEIKDEINIFDLPFQKLALCQDHYNIFHVGNVVGHMQLNNVLLSFILNLDDEIKGDELREKLFEMVPGALKQFQRIIPDNNSNLLLTPRDFYETLDKKVVGQEEAKKRISITVYEHLRNIKRAKTNDKFNILLLGPSGSGKTLIINTISEKLSVPVANGDATAYSPTGFQGSDVDSVIHELYLKANGNLETAQNGIVFIDEIDKLASYNSNNSKSEALHSATQSSMLKLIEGKKIKLPQSLTGEQGPPVLFDSDKVLFCFGGAFNGLQDIVGKKLGFSGRKVSLKDDFDSSLEEQIKSFEIYNQASHEILTESLIEYGLSTEFVGRIQTIVALSPLNYDQLKKCLLEISSSPLIKNTLLFAESNYKITFTDGFVDSVINRVLKMGTGTRALNSLVKKAVSGAAFDLLGKYSDKMTEVIFDEFCIDAPSKYIIKTRTTRAKSVKEL
;
A
#
# COMPACT_ATOMS: atom_id res chain seq x y z
N MET A 1 47.41 5.91 2.08
CA MET A 1 48.72 5.70 1.40
C MET A 1 48.51 4.79 0.19
N LEU A 2 48.37 5.36 -0.98
CA LEU A 2 48.36 4.62 -2.25
C LEU A 2 49.80 4.28 -2.62
N LYS A 3 50.27 3.10 -2.26
CA LYS A 3 51.53 2.54 -2.76
C LYS A 3 51.20 1.50 -3.84
N ASN A 4 51.62 1.87 -5.06
CA ASN A 4 51.81 0.96 -6.18
C ASN A 4 50.84 -0.18 -6.43
N GLY A 5 49.73 0.09 -7.10
CA GLY A 5 49.19 -0.68 -8.22
C GLY A 5 48.90 -2.18 -8.14
N ILE A 6 49.09 -2.87 -7.03
CA ILE A 6 48.84 -4.31 -6.92
C ILE A 6 47.99 -4.59 -5.71
N ILE A 7 46.68 -4.75 -5.94
CA ILE A 7 45.70 -5.19 -4.92
C ILE A 7 45.84 -6.70 -4.78
N GLN A 8 46.29 -7.19 -3.61
CA GLN A 8 46.27 -8.61 -3.29
C GLN A 8 44.81 -9.10 -3.12
N SER A 9 44.44 -10.00 -3.92
CA SER A 9 43.15 -10.30 -4.55
C SER A 9 42.07 -11.00 -3.77
N ASN A 10 42.10 -11.15 -2.47
CA ASN A 10 41.08 -11.96 -1.75
C ASN A 10 40.25 -11.20 -0.70
N LYS A 11 40.45 -9.91 -0.55
CA LYS A 11 39.70 -9.09 0.41
C LYS A 11 39.06 -7.90 -0.27
N CYS A 12 37.86 -7.52 0.21
CA CYS A 12 37.17 -6.32 -0.21
C CYS A 12 38.00 -5.09 0.14
N TYR A 13 38.14 -4.19 -0.82
CA TYR A 13 38.87 -2.94 -0.63
C TYR A 13 38.30 -2.05 0.47
N LEU A 14 36.98 -2.11 0.68
CA LEU A 14 36.26 -1.22 1.60
C LEU A 14 36.07 -1.77 3.02
N CYS A 15 36.02 -3.09 3.24
CA CYS A 15 35.69 -3.64 4.55
C CYS A 15 36.49 -4.91 4.93
N SER A 16 37.51 -5.23 4.23
CA SER A 16 38.37 -6.40 4.48
C SER A 16 37.66 -7.77 4.49
N LYS A 17 36.35 -7.85 4.23
CA LYS A 17 35.62 -9.11 4.02
C LYS A 17 36.16 -9.81 2.76
N ARG A 18 35.92 -11.12 2.64
CA ARG A 18 36.30 -11.88 1.45
C ARG A 18 35.71 -11.24 0.20
N ALA A 19 36.52 -10.99 -0.82
CA ALA A 19 36.07 -10.43 -2.08
C ALA A 19 35.09 -11.38 -2.78
N TYR A 20 34.00 -10.83 -3.29
CA TYR A 20 32.98 -11.55 -4.06
C TYR A 20 33.29 -11.48 -5.56
N LYS A 21 33.63 -10.30 -6.06
CA LYS A 21 33.86 -10.05 -7.47
C LYS A 21 34.94 -8.98 -7.67
N GLU A 22 35.78 -9.18 -8.68
CA GLU A 22 36.65 -8.14 -9.19
C GLU A 22 35.94 -7.39 -10.31
N ILE A 23 35.92 -6.06 -10.22
CA ILE A 23 35.48 -5.21 -11.33
C ILE A 23 36.73 -4.95 -12.19
N LYS A 24 36.72 -5.50 -13.38
CA LYS A 24 37.79 -5.31 -14.39
C LYS A 24 37.32 -4.27 -15.38
N ASP A 25 38.19 -3.30 -15.61
CA ASP A 25 38.21 -2.36 -16.72
C ASP A 25 36.90 -1.70 -17.17
N GLU A 26 37.00 -0.41 -17.40
CA GLU A 26 36.07 0.56 -17.98
C GLU A 26 35.41 1.55 -17.01
N ILE A 27 35.82 1.60 -15.76
CA ILE A 27 35.37 2.69 -14.89
C ILE A 27 36.50 3.75 -14.90
N ASN A 28 36.38 4.69 -15.81
CA ASN A 28 37.22 5.89 -15.83
C ASN A 28 36.75 6.83 -14.72
N ILE A 29 37.23 6.60 -13.49
CA ILE A 29 36.86 7.36 -12.32
C ILE A 29 37.99 8.33 -12.03
N PHE A 30 37.82 9.60 -12.36
CA PHE A 30 38.71 10.71 -12.01
C PHE A 30 40.16 10.55 -12.43
N ASP A 31 40.44 10.12 -13.64
CA ASP A 31 41.83 9.96 -14.14
C ASP A 31 42.77 9.15 -13.22
N LEU A 32 42.25 8.37 -12.31
CA LEU A 32 43.00 7.49 -11.43
C LEU A 32 43.15 6.10 -12.06
N PRO A 33 44.37 5.55 -12.12
CA PRO A 33 44.65 4.27 -12.77
C PRO A 33 44.26 3.09 -11.87
N PHE A 34 42.99 2.87 -11.63
CA PHE A 34 42.51 1.65 -10.96
C PHE A 34 42.32 0.54 -11.99
N GLN A 35 43.24 -0.40 -12.05
CA GLN A 35 43.14 -1.53 -12.95
C GLN A 35 42.22 -2.65 -12.47
N LYS A 36 41.97 -2.77 -11.15
CA LYS A 36 41.08 -3.79 -10.57
C LYS A 36 40.58 -3.34 -9.21
N LEU A 37 39.29 -3.46 -8.96
CA LEU A 37 38.67 -3.21 -7.67
C LEU A 37 38.00 -4.49 -7.17
N ALA A 38 38.46 -5.06 -6.06
CA ALA A 38 37.85 -6.23 -5.43
C ALA A 38 36.86 -5.80 -4.38
N LEU A 39 35.58 -6.17 -4.53
CA LEU A 39 34.51 -5.82 -3.62
C LEU A 39 33.83 -7.08 -3.04
N CYS A 40 33.43 -7.03 -1.77
CA CYS A 40 32.52 -8.02 -1.22
C CYS A 40 31.12 -7.89 -1.84
N GLN A 41 30.25 -8.87 -1.60
CA GLN A 41 28.90 -8.90 -2.17
C GLN A 41 28.13 -7.60 -1.90
N ASP A 42 28.19 -7.12 -0.65
CA ASP A 42 27.46 -5.92 -0.22
C ASP A 42 27.92 -4.66 -0.98
N HIS A 43 29.23 -4.45 -1.04
CA HIS A 43 29.81 -3.29 -1.74
C HIS A 43 29.71 -3.40 -3.26
N TYR A 44 29.79 -4.60 -3.82
CA TYR A 44 29.54 -4.84 -5.24
C TYR A 44 28.10 -4.49 -5.64
N ASN A 45 27.12 -4.90 -4.83
CA ASN A 45 25.71 -4.59 -5.09
C ASN A 45 25.45 -3.08 -5.06
N ILE A 46 26.01 -2.36 -4.09
CA ILE A 46 25.90 -0.89 -4.00
C ILE A 46 26.49 -0.24 -5.28
N PHE A 47 27.63 -0.70 -5.73
CA PHE A 47 28.31 -0.16 -6.91
C PHE A 47 27.56 -0.48 -8.22
N HIS A 48 27.03 -1.69 -8.33
CA HIS A 48 26.28 -2.14 -9.50
C HIS A 48 24.96 -1.39 -9.67
N VAL A 49 24.26 -1.11 -8.56
CA VAL A 49 23.03 -0.31 -8.56
C VAL A 49 23.30 1.13 -9.02
N GLY A 50 24.39 1.74 -8.58
CA GLY A 50 24.78 3.08 -9.05
C GLY A 50 24.98 3.15 -10.56
N ASN A 51 25.53 2.11 -11.17
CA ASN A 51 25.73 2.03 -12.63
C ASN A 51 24.44 1.78 -13.42
N VAL A 52 23.52 0.96 -12.89
CA VAL A 52 22.24 0.64 -13.54
C VAL A 52 21.30 1.85 -13.56
N VAL A 53 21.38 2.72 -12.55
CA VAL A 53 20.50 3.91 -12.44
C VAL A 53 20.96 5.07 -13.34
N GLY A 54 22.13 4.95 -14.00
CA GLY A 54 22.60 5.96 -14.98
C GLY A 54 22.96 7.33 -14.38
N HIS A 55 23.03 7.45 -13.05
CA HIS A 55 23.41 8.69 -12.38
C HIS A 55 24.93 8.77 -12.15
N MET A 56 25.68 9.19 -13.17
CA MET A 56 27.11 9.48 -13.05
C MET A 56 27.45 10.38 -11.84
N GLN A 57 26.58 11.35 -11.52
CA GLN A 57 26.78 12.25 -10.38
C GLN A 57 26.68 11.53 -9.02
N LEU A 58 25.78 10.55 -8.88
CA LEU A 58 25.63 9.79 -7.63
C LEU A 58 26.84 8.89 -7.38
N ASN A 59 27.40 8.29 -8.43
CA ASN A 59 28.61 7.49 -8.35
C ASN A 59 29.82 8.32 -7.92
N ASN A 60 29.92 9.55 -8.41
CA ASN A 60 31.01 10.46 -8.05
C ASN A 60 30.95 10.90 -6.59
N VAL A 61 29.75 11.19 -6.07
CA VAL A 61 29.53 11.53 -4.65
C VAL A 61 29.84 10.33 -3.76
N LEU A 62 29.33 9.14 -4.12
CA LEU A 62 29.57 7.89 -3.40
C LEU A 62 31.09 7.55 -3.37
N LEU A 63 31.77 7.74 -4.47
CA LEU A 63 33.21 7.43 -4.56
C LEU A 63 34.07 8.45 -3.79
N SER A 64 33.77 9.73 -3.89
CA SER A 64 34.48 10.76 -3.11
C SER A 64 34.30 10.56 -1.60
N PHE A 65 33.12 10.08 -1.19
CA PHE A 65 32.83 9.75 0.19
C PHE A 65 33.60 8.51 0.66
N ILE A 66 33.61 7.44 -0.16
CA ILE A 66 34.34 6.18 0.14
C ILE A 66 35.85 6.42 0.22
N LEU A 67 36.41 7.28 -0.63
CA LEU A 67 37.84 7.59 -0.64
C LEU A 67 38.28 8.49 0.53
N ASN A 68 37.33 9.20 1.18
CA ASN A 68 37.63 10.06 2.32
C ASN A 68 37.31 9.41 3.68
N LEU A 69 36.90 8.13 3.71
CA LEU A 69 36.68 7.41 4.94
C LEU A 69 37.99 6.83 5.48
N ASP A 70 38.24 7.00 6.79
CA ASP A 70 39.31 6.32 7.49
C ASP A 70 39.10 4.80 7.52
N ASP A 71 40.18 4.04 7.52
CA ASP A 71 40.27 2.59 7.23
C ASP A 71 39.45 1.65 8.16
N GLU A 72 38.69 2.15 9.14
CA GLU A 72 38.03 1.34 10.18
C GLU A 72 36.51 1.36 10.21
N ILE A 73 35.82 2.00 9.26
CA ILE A 73 34.35 2.09 9.31
C ILE A 73 33.71 0.77 8.88
N LYS A 74 32.93 0.17 9.78
CA LYS A 74 32.15 -1.05 9.52
C LYS A 74 31.02 -0.76 8.52
N GLY A 75 30.67 -1.73 7.69
CA GLY A 75 29.69 -1.60 6.62
C GLY A 75 28.31 -1.02 7.03
N ASP A 76 27.88 -1.27 8.26
CA ASP A 76 26.61 -0.75 8.81
C ASP A 76 26.71 0.76 9.12
N GLU A 77 27.83 1.22 9.63
CA GLU A 77 28.09 2.64 9.92
C GLU A 77 28.27 3.47 8.64
N LEU A 78 28.84 2.85 7.60
CA LEU A 78 28.92 3.42 6.25
C LEU A 78 27.50 3.61 5.67
N ARG A 79 26.63 2.65 5.91
CA ARG A 79 25.24 2.66 5.47
C ARG A 79 24.47 3.79 6.14
N GLU A 80 24.61 3.98 7.45
CA GLU A 80 23.97 5.07 8.19
C GLU A 80 24.46 6.45 7.73
N LYS A 81 25.75 6.66 7.57
CA LYS A 81 26.31 7.93 7.09
C LYS A 81 25.92 8.27 5.63
N LEU A 82 25.82 7.27 4.74
CA LEU A 82 25.27 7.46 3.41
C LEU A 82 23.78 7.87 3.44
N PHE A 83 23.06 7.36 4.42
CA PHE A 83 21.65 7.68 4.60
C PHE A 83 21.42 9.11 5.12
N GLU A 84 22.30 9.63 5.92
CA GLU A 84 22.22 11.01 6.41
C GLU A 84 22.55 12.03 5.32
N MET A 85 23.48 11.70 4.42
CA MET A 85 23.96 12.64 3.39
C MET A 85 23.06 12.76 2.15
N VAL A 86 22.21 11.77 1.85
CA VAL A 86 21.36 11.76 0.65
C VAL A 86 19.92 11.32 0.98
N PRO A 87 19.11 12.16 1.63
CA PRO A 87 17.76 11.80 2.09
C PRO A 87 16.79 11.32 1.00
N GLY A 88 17.02 11.68 -0.27
CA GLY A 88 16.20 11.27 -1.40
C GLY A 88 16.60 9.93 -2.04
N ALA A 89 17.86 9.51 -1.89
CA ALA A 89 18.39 8.27 -2.48
C ALA A 89 17.83 7.02 -1.78
N LEU A 90 17.48 7.13 -0.49
CA LEU A 90 16.94 6.04 0.33
C LEU A 90 15.67 5.43 -0.27
N LYS A 91 14.71 6.26 -0.69
CA LYS A 91 13.45 5.79 -1.28
C LYS A 91 13.64 5.11 -2.63
N GLN A 92 14.65 5.54 -3.40
CA GLN A 92 15.00 4.91 -4.67
C GLN A 92 15.86 3.66 -4.46
N PHE A 93 16.81 3.67 -3.52
CA PHE A 93 17.64 2.50 -3.19
C PHE A 93 16.81 1.35 -2.59
N GLN A 94 15.88 1.61 -1.70
CA GLN A 94 14.97 0.59 -1.16
C GLN A 94 14.02 0.01 -2.22
N ARG A 95 13.76 0.74 -3.31
CA ARG A 95 12.94 0.26 -4.43
C ARG A 95 13.72 -0.58 -5.45
N ILE A 96 15.04 -0.47 -5.49
CA ILE A 96 15.87 -1.05 -6.57
C ILE A 96 16.63 -2.29 -6.08
N ILE A 97 16.87 -2.45 -4.78
CA ILE A 97 17.48 -3.66 -4.22
C ILE A 97 16.34 -4.51 -3.63
N PRO A 98 15.83 -5.51 -4.34
CA PRO A 98 15.22 -6.62 -3.65
C PRO A 98 16.36 -7.20 -2.79
N ASP A 99 16.14 -7.23 -1.48
CA ASP A 99 17.10 -7.70 -0.47
C ASP A 99 17.44 -9.18 -0.75
N ASN A 100 18.31 -9.42 -1.74
CA ASN A 100 18.74 -10.77 -2.15
C ASN A 100 19.65 -11.42 -1.10
N ASN A 101 20.01 -10.71 -0.04
CA ASN A 101 20.88 -11.22 1.04
C ASN A 101 20.21 -11.35 2.40
N SER A 102 18.99 -10.91 2.59
CA SER A 102 18.23 -11.40 3.73
C SER A 102 17.69 -12.79 3.38
N ASN A 103 18.41 -13.83 3.73
CA ASN A 103 17.86 -15.18 3.94
C ASN A 103 16.78 -15.21 5.05
N LEU A 104 16.39 -14.07 5.61
CA LEU A 104 15.16 -13.91 6.35
C LEU A 104 14.01 -13.88 5.35
N LEU A 105 13.50 -15.07 5.06
CA LEU A 105 12.18 -15.24 4.46
C LEU A 105 11.19 -14.47 5.33
N LEU A 106 10.59 -13.40 4.80
CA LEU A 106 9.47 -12.74 5.45
C LEU A 106 8.49 -13.83 5.88
N THR A 107 8.15 -13.86 7.15
CA THR A 107 7.22 -14.84 7.71
C THR A 107 5.80 -14.29 7.66
N PRO A 108 4.76 -15.12 7.78
CA PRO A 108 3.39 -14.63 7.94
C PRO A 108 3.26 -13.63 9.10
N ARG A 109 4.07 -13.80 10.15
CA ARG A 109 4.08 -12.91 11.31
C ARG A 109 4.61 -11.52 10.98
N ASP A 110 5.62 -11.41 10.13
CA ASP A 110 6.15 -10.10 9.68
C ASP A 110 5.11 -9.30 8.89
N PHE A 111 4.31 -9.97 8.06
CA PHE A 111 3.19 -9.35 7.35
C PHE A 111 2.10 -8.93 8.32
N TYR A 112 1.73 -9.80 9.25
CA TYR A 112 0.73 -9.51 10.27
C TYR A 112 1.12 -8.29 11.11
N GLU A 113 2.33 -8.24 11.64
CA GLU A 113 2.83 -7.11 12.45
C GLU A 113 2.89 -5.80 11.64
N THR A 114 3.19 -5.89 10.35
CA THR A 114 3.18 -4.71 9.46
C THR A 114 1.75 -4.20 9.23
N LEU A 115 0.80 -5.11 9.02
CA LEU A 115 -0.62 -4.77 8.88
C LEU A 115 -1.18 -4.21 10.19
N ASP A 116 -0.83 -4.81 11.32
CA ASP A 116 -1.32 -4.43 12.65
C ASP A 116 -0.96 -2.99 13.04
N LYS A 117 0.20 -2.51 12.60
CA LYS A 117 0.62 -1.10 12.80
C LYS A 117 -0.21 -0.08 12.05
N LYS A 118 -0.88 -0.47 10.95
CA LYS A 118 -1.60 0.46 10.07
C LYS A 118 -3.10 0.20 9.99
N VAL A 119 -3.53 -1.04 10.20
CA VAL A 119 -4.92 -1.49 10.06
C VAL A 119 -5.49 -1.80 11.43
N VAL A 120 -6.46 -1.02 11.86
CA VAL A 120 -7.14 -1.21 13.15
C VAL A 120 -8.16 -2.34 13.04
N GLY A 121 -8.15 -3.25 14.02
CA GLY A 121 -9.02 -4.41 14.04
C GLY A 121 -8.71 -5.40 12.90
N GLN A 122 -9.71 -6.09 12.40
CA GLN A 122 -9.62 -7.02 11.26
C GLN A 122 -8.65 -8.20 11.50
N GLU A 123 -8.59 -8.73 12.74
CA GLU A 123 -7.58 -9.69 13.18
C GLU A 123 -7.50 -10.94 12.31
N GLU A 124 -8.66 -11.57 12.03
CA GLU A 124 -8.71 -12.78 11.20
C GLU A 124 -8.33 -12.48 9.75
N ALA A 125 -8.75 -11.34 9.23
CA ALA A 125 -8.37 -10.88 7.90
C ALA A 125 -6.85 -10.69 7.79
N LYS A 126 -6.24 -9.99 8.72
CA LYS A 126 -4.77 -9.78 8.77
C LYS A 126 -4.02 -11.11 8.78
N LYS A 127 -4.45 -12.09 9.60
CA LYS A 127 -3.82 -13.42 9.67
C LYS A 127 -3.91 -14.16 8.34
N ARG A 128 -5.12 -14.30 7.78
CA ARG A 128 -5.34 -15.04 6.52
C ARG A 128 -4.57 -14.43 5.36
N ILE A 129 -4.63 -13.10 5.21
CA ILE A 129 -3.92 -12.39 4.15
C ILE A 129 -2.40 -12.56 4.30
N SER A 130 -1.87 -12.47 5.53
CA SER A 130 -0.44 -12.67 5.80
C SER A 130 0.06 -14.05 5.39
N ILE A 131 -0.74 -15.10 5.65
CA ILE A 131 -0.43 -16.46 5.23
C ILE A 131 -0.44 -16.55 3.70
N THR A 132 -1.48 -16.05 3.04
CA THR A 132 -1.64 -16.10 1.58
C THR A 132 -0.52 -15.39 0.85
N VAL A 133 -0.14 -14.19 1.31
CA VAL A 133 0.97 -13.43 0.72
C VAL A 133 2.29 -14.19 0.89
N TYR A 134 2.53 -14.79 2.04
CA TYR A 134 3.71 -15.62 2.27
C TYR A 134 3.76 -16.84 1.33
N GLU A 135 2.64 -17.55 1.16
CA GLU A 135 2.53 -18.69 0.27
C GLU A 135 2.76 -18.30 -1.19
N HIS A 136 2.19 -17.17 -1.62
CA HIS A 136 2.42 -16.59 -2.94
C HIS A 136 3.92 -16.35 -3.20
N LEU A 137 4.61 -15.65 -2.29
CA LEU A 137 6.04 -15.39 -2.40
C LEU A 137 6.88 -16.69 -2.40
N ARG A 138 6.49 -17.66 -1.61
CA ARG A 138 7.15 -18.96 -1.55
C ARG A 138 7.02 -19.70 -2.88
N ASN A 139 5.86 -19.61 -3.53
CA ASN A 139 5.63 -20.25 -4.83
C ASN A 139 6.43 -19.59 -5.94
N ILE A 140 6.48 -18.26 -5.98
CA ILE A 140 7.35 -17.52 -6.92
C ILE A 140 8.82 -17.98 -6.78
N LYS A 141 9.34 -18.08 -5.54
CA LYS A 141 10.72 -18.53 -5.29
C LYS A 141 10.99 -19.97 -5.71
N ARG A 142 9.97 -20.84 -5.67
CA ARG A 142 10.08 -22.26 -6.05
C ARG A 142 9.85 -22.51 -7.53
N ALA A 143 9.61 -21.45 -8.31
CA ALA A 143 9.20 -21.53 -9.72
C ALA A 143 7.98 -22.47 -9.95
N LYS A 144 7.11 -22.59 -8.93
CA LYS A 144 5.84 -23.30 -9.00
C LYS A 144 4.75 -22.29 -9.33
N THR A 145 4.52 -22.04 -10.60
CA THR A 145 3.53 -21.06 -11.07
C THR A 145 2.09 -21.58 -11.12
N ASN A 146 1.90 -22.90 -10.94
CA ASN A 146 0.58 -23.53 -11.11
C ASN A 146 -0.39 -23.23 -9.95
N ASP A 147 0.11 -22.89 -8.77
CA ASP A 147 -0.73 -22.57 -7.60
C ASP A 147 -0.77 -21.04 -7.42
N LYS A 148 -1.85 -20.41 -7.86
CA LYS A 148 -2.06 -18.97 -7.70
C LYS A 148 -2.82 -18.69 -6.40
N PHE A 149 -2.45 -17.61 -5.72
CA PHE A 149 -3.01 -17.21 -4.44
C PHE A 149 -3.80 -15.89 -4.59
N ASN A 150 -4.90 -15.95 -5.33
CA ASN A 150 -5.76 -14.77 -5.49
C ASN A 150 -6.60 -14.54 -4.23
N ILE A 151 -6.81 -13.27 -3.87
CA ILE A 151 -7.49 -12.85 -2.65
C ILE A 151 -8.78 -12.11 -3.02
N LEU A 152 -9.89 -12.45 -2.34
CA LEU A 152 -11.13 -11.68 -2.39
C LEU A 152 -11.40 -11.06 -1.01
N LEU A 153 -11.53 -9.73 -0.98
CA LEU A 153 -11.85 -8.95 0.20
C LEU A 153 -13.32 -8.54 0.18
N LEU A 154 -14.11 -9.13 1.06
CA LEU A 154 -15.52 -8.78 1.26
C LEU A 154 -15.61 -7.70 2.33
N GLY A 155 -16.38 -6.65 2.11
CA GLY A 155 -16.60 -5.68 3.19
C GLY A 155 -17.04 -4.30 2.70
N PRO A 156 -17.68 -3.52 3.57
CA PRO A 156 -18.23 -2.22 3.23
C PRO A 156 -17.13 -1.22 2.81
N SER A 157 -17.57 -0.11 2.23
CA SER A 157 -16.66 1.00 1.94
C SER A 157 -16.02 1.52 3.23
N GLY A 158 -14.72 1.80 3.19
CA GLY A 158 -14.00 2.31 4.37
C GLY A 158 -13.63 1.27 5.43
N SER A 159 -13.80 -0.04 5.17
CA SER A 159 -13.35 -1.13 6.06
C SER A 159 -11.84 -1.40 6.02
N GLY A 160 -11.11 -0.80 5.08
CA GLY A 160 -9.66 -0.92 4.99
C GLY A 160 -9.12 -1.80 3.85
N LYS A 161 -9.95 -2.27 2.90
CA LYS A 161 -9.54 -3.13 1.77
C LYS A 161 -8.30 -2.59 1.05
N THR A 162 -8.39 -1.39 0.51
CA THR A 162 -7.28 -0.74 -0.21
C THR A 162 -6.06 -0.47 0.68
N LEU A 163 -6.28 -0.13 1.95
CA LEU A 163 -5.21 0.11 2.91
C LEU A 163 -4.37 -1.15 3.16
N ILE A 164 -5.02 -2.31 3.31
CA ILE A 164 -4.37 -3.61 3.47
C ILE A 164 -3.45 -3.88 2.27
N ILE A 165 -3.97 -3.75 1.06
CA ILE A 165 -3.20 -4.03 -0.17
C ILE A 165 -2.01 -3.08 -0.31
N ASN A 166 -2.21 -1.78 -0.08
CA ASN A 166 -1.12 -0.80 -0.12
C ASN A 166 -0.06 -1.08 0.95
N THR A 167 -0.47 -1.51 2.15
CA THR A 167 0.46 -1.84 3.23
C THR A 167 1.33 -3.06 2.88
N ILE A 168 0.75 -4.08 2.23
CA ILE A 168 1.49 -5.25 1.73
C ILE A 168 2.45 -4.84 0.63
N SER A 169 2.00 -4.04 -0.33
CA SER A 169 2.83 -3.52 -1.42
C SER A 169 4.04 -2.75 -0.88
N GLU A 170 3.84 -1.87 0.08
CA GLU A 170 4.93 -1.13 0.74
C GLU A 170 5.91 -2.08 1.44
N LYS A 171 5.41 -3.10 2.16
CA LYS A 171 6.26 -4.10 2.83
C LYS A 171 7.09 -4.91 1.85
N LEU A 172 6.52 -5.25 0.71
CA LEU A 172 7.19 -6.00 -0.36
C LEU A 172 8.03 -5.11 -1.29
N SER A 173 7.88 -3.79 -1.21
CA SER A 173 8.48 -2.83 -2.14
C SER A 173 8.14 -3.13 -3.61
N VAL A 174 6.91 -3.57 -3.88
CA VAL A 174 6.40 -3.87 -5.22
C VAL A 174 5.34 -2.86 -5.65
N PRO A 175 5.15 -2.60 -6.95
CA PRO A 175 4.10 -1.71 -7.44
C PRO A 175 2.71 -2.31 -7.23
N VAL A 176 1.71 -1.43 -7.08
CA VAL A 176 0.29 -1.78 -7.05
C VAL A 176 -0.45 -1.04 -8.16
N ALA A 177 -1.17 -1.76 -9.00
CA ALA A 177 -2.18 -1.18 -9.89
C ALA A 177 -3.57 -1.32 -9.27
N ASN A 178 -4.37 -0.24 -9.32
CA ASN A 178 -5.73 -0.23 -8.78
C ASN A 178 -6.72 -0.10 -9.94
N GLY A 179 -7.67 -1.01 -9.99
CA GLY A 179 -8.76 -1.01 -10.97
C GLY A 179 -10.13 -0.92 -10.30
N ASP A 180 -11.09 -0.49 -11.08
CA ASP A 180 -12.50 -0.53 -10.74
C ASP A 180 -13.19 -1.48 -11.73
N ALA A 181 -13.83 -2.52 -11.22
CA ALA A 181 -14.46 -3.55 -12.06
C ALA A 181 -15.53 -2.98 -13.00
N THR A 182 -16.18 -1.89 -12.60
CA THR A 182 -17.22 -1.23 -13.39
C THR A 182 -16.67 -0.42 -14.59
N ALA A 183 -15.38 -0.03 -14.52
CA ALA A 183 -14.72 0.71 -15.60
C ALA A 183 -14.27 -0.21 -16.75
N TYR A 184 -14.24 -1.53 -16.53
CA TYR A 184 -13.79 -2.48 -17.52
C TYR A 184 -14.92 -3.02 -18.38
N SER A 185 -14.61 -3.19 -19.66
CA SER A 185 -15.52 -3.84 -20.62
C SER A 185 -14.74 -4.83 -21.49
N PRO A 186 -15.43 -5.82 -22.08
CA PRO A 186 -14.81 -6.69 -23.06
C PRO A 186 -14.29 -5.91 -24.27
N THR A 187 -13.20 -6.36 -24.86
CA THR A 187 -12.58 -5.75 -26.05
C THR A 187 -13.62 -5.50 -27.15
N GLY A 188 -13.72 -4.25 -27.62
CA GLY A 188 -14.68 -3.85 -28.67
C GLY A 188 -15.97 -3.19 -28.19
N PHE A 189 -16.16 -3.03 -26.87
CA PHE A 189 -17.26 -2.27 -26.26
C PHE A 189 -16.74 -0.93 -25.69
N GLN A 190 -17.65 -0.04 -25.30
CA GLN A 190 -17.27 1.20 -24.59
C GLN A 190 -16.77 0.86 -23.19
N GLY A 191 -15.55 1.25 -22.87
CA GLY A 191 -14.87 1.04 -21.59
C GLY A 191 -13.40 0.72 -21.80
N SER A 192 -12.65 0.64 -20.70
CA SER A 192 -11.25 0.24 -20.72
C SER A 192 -11.13 -1.29 -20.82
N ASP A 193 -10.15 -1.77 -21.59
CA ASP A 193 -9.83 -3.20 -21.60
C ASP A 193 -9.28 -3.61 -20.23
N VAL A 194 -9.60 -4.82 -19.78
CA VAL A 194 -9.07 -5.38 -18.51
C VAL A 194 -7.54 -5.44 -18.53
N ASP A 195 -6.91 -5.63 -19.68
CA ASP A 195 -5.45 -5.64 -19.83
C ASP A 195 -4.81 -4.26 -19.45
N SER A 196 -5.59 -3.17 -19.45
CA SER A 196 -5.12 -1.83 -19.09
C SER A 196 -4.59 -1.73 -17.66
N VAL A 197 -5.06 -2.57 -16.72
CA VAL A 197 -4.55 -2.61 -15.35
C VAL A 197 -3.09 -3.09 -15.31
N ILE A 198 -2.71 -3.97 -16.23
CA ILE A 198 -1.32 -4.43 -16.36
C ILE A 198 -0.43 -3.33 -16.96
N HIS A 199 -0.98 -2.54 -17.90
CA HIS A 199 -0.27 -1.38 -18.42
C HIS A 199 0.03 -0.36 -17.29
N GLU A 200 -0.95 -0.11 -16.42
CA GLU A 200 -0.75 0.74 -15.24
C GLU A 200 0.31 0.15 -14.29
N LEU A 201 0.29 -1.17 -14.05
CA LEU A 201 1.27 -1.83 -13.20
C LEU A 201 2.70 -1.67 -13.76
N TYR A 202 2.87 -1.82 -15.08
CA TYR A 202 4.14 -1.62 -15.74
C TYR A 202 4.64 -0.17 -15.62
N LEU A 203 3.77 0.81 -15.79
CA LEU A 203 4.10 2.22 -15.61
C LEU A 203 4.52 2.53 -14.17
N LYS A 204 3.79 1.99 -13.18
CA LYS A 204 4.13 2.14 -11.75
C LYS A 204 5.44 1.45 -11.35
N ALA A 205 5.87 0.46 -12.12
CA ALA A 205 7.19 -0.16 -12.02
C ALA A 205 8.29 0.64 -12.73
N ASN A 206 8.00 1.85 -13.24
CA ASN A 206 8.92 2.67 -14.04
C ASN A 206 9.48 1.93 -15.27
N GLY A 207 8.68 1.10 -15.92
CA GLY A 207 9.08 0.33 -17.10
C GLY A 207 9.93 -0.91 -16.80
N ASN A 208 10.13 -1.28 -15.55
CA ASN A 208 10.85 -2.51 -15.19
C ASN A 208 9.89 -3.70 -15.22
N LEU A 209 10.08 -4.58 -16.22
CA LEU A 209 9.21 -5.72 -16.45
C LEU A 209 9.20 -6.72 -15.29
N GLU A 210 10.38 -7.04 -14.74
CA GLU A 210 10.51 -8.00 -13.64
C GLU A 210 9.82 -7.48 -12.36
N THR A 211 10.05 -6.21 -12.03
CA THR A 211 9.39 -5.55 -10.88
C THR A 211 7.88 -5.51 -11.07
N ALA A 212 7.40 -5.23 -12.28
CA ALA A 212 5.98 -5.19 -12.58
C ALA A 212 5.34 -6.58 -12.46
N GLN A 213 5.99 -7.63 -12.97
CA GLN A 213 5.50 -9.01 -12.90
C GLN A 213 5.40 -9.55 -11.46
N ASN A 214 6.21 -9.03 -10.53
CA ASN A 214 6.12 -9.36 -9.11
C ASN A 214 5.18 -8.40 -8.32
N GLY A 215 4.43 -7.56 -9.02
CA GLY A 215 3.54 -6.57 -8.44
C GLY A 215 2.19 -7.12 -7.99
N ILE A 216 1.34 -6.21 -7.53
CA ILE A 216 -0.02 -6.50 -7.06
C ILE A 216 -1.02 -5.77 -7.96
N VAL A 217 -2.08 -6.47 -8.35
CA VAL A 217 -3.25 -5.87 -8.99
C VAL A 217 -4.41 -5.93 -8.00
N PHE A 218 -5.01 -4.80 -7.70
CA PHE A 218 -6.20 -4.70 -6.87
C PHE A 218 -7.37 -4.17 -7.70
N ILE A 219 -8.43 -4.96 -7.86
CA ILE A 219 -9.65 -4.59 -8.57
C ILE A 219 -10.80 -4.51 -7.56
N ASP A 220 -11.27 -3.29 -7.29
CA ASP A 220 -12.42 -3.06 -6.38
C ASP A 220 -13.75 -3.14 -7.13
N GLU A 221 -14.85 -3.18 -6.39
CA GLU A 221 -16.24 -3.22 -6.88
C GLU A 221 -16.58 -4.45 -7.73
N ILE A 222 -15.91 -5.60 -7.51
CA ILE A 222 -16.15 -6.83 -8.27
C ILE A 222 -17.58 -7.36 -8.11
N ASP A 223 -18.24 -7.07 -6.99
CA ASP A 223 -19.64 -7.40 -6.71
C ASP A 223 -20.63 -6.75 -7.70
N LYS A 224 -20.23 -5.65 -8.36
CA LYS A 224 -21.05 -5.01 -9.39
C LYS A 224 -21.12 -5.79 -10.69
N LEU A 225 -20.19 -6.71 -10.91
CA LEU A 225 -20.23 -7.64 -12.05
C LEU A 225 -21.07 -8.88 -11.78
N ALA A 226 -21.60 -9.04 -10.57
CA ALA A 226 -22.47 -10.17 -10.24
C ALA A 226 -23.88 -9.98 -10.86
N SER A 227 -24.46 -11.05 -11.37
CA SER A 227 -25.77 -11.03 -12.02
C SER A 227 -26.94 -10.70 -11.07
N TYR A 228 -26.77 -10.91 -9.76
CA TYR A 228 -27.74 -10.53 -8.74
C TYR A 228 -28.15 -9.04 -8.79
N ASN A 229 -27.28 -8.19 -9.30
CA ASN A 229 -27.51 -6.74 -9.41
C ASN A 229 -27.96 -6.31 -10.82
N SER A 230 -28.17 -7.25 -11.77
CA SER A 230 -28.53 -6.89 -13.15
C SER A 230 -30.03 -7.04 -13.40
N ASN A 231 -30.69 -5.92 -13.71
CA ASN A 231 -32.10 -5.92 -14.09
C ASN A 231 -32.30 -6.04 -15.63
N ASN A 232 -31.25 -6.33 -16.41
CA ASN A 232 -31.30 -6.30 -17.85
C ASN A 232 -30.37 -7.36 -18.48
N SER A 233 -30.88 -8.18 -19.36
CA SER A 233 -30.14 -9.27 -20.04
C SER A 233 -28.88 -8.80 -20.81
N LYS A 234 -28.86 -7.55 -21.29
CA LYS A 234 -27.68 -6.96 -21.96
C LYS A 234 -26.56 -6.67 -20.98
N SER A 235 -26.88 -6.22 -19.77
CA SER A 235 -25.86 -5.98 -18.73
C SER A 235 -25.30 -7.27 -18.18
N GLU A 236 -26.11 -8.34 -18.07
CA GLU A 236 -25.64 -9.66 -17.68
C GLU A 236 -24.61 -10.22 -18.64
N ALA A 237 -24.87 -10.16 -19.95
CA ALA A 237 -23.92 -10.61 -20.95
C ALA A 237 -22.59 -9.83 -20.91
N LEU A 238 -22.65 -8.52 -20.68
CA LEU A 238 -21.47 -7.66 -20.53
C LEU A 238 -20.68 -7.99 -19.27
N HIS A 239 -21.34 -8.16 -18.13
CA HIS A 239 -20.71 -8.54 -16.86
C HIS A 239 -20.05 -9.91 -16.95
N SER A 240 -20.72 -10.89 -17.53
CA SER A 240 -20.18 -12.24 -17.76
C SER A 240 -18.94 -12.21 -18.65
N ALA A 241 -18.98 -11.42 -19.74
CA ALA A 241 -17.83 -11.28 -20.64
C ALA A 241 -16.65 -10.54 -19.96
N THR A 242 -16.92 -9.57 -19.08
CA THR A 242 -15.88 -8.89 -18.28
C THR A 242 -15.26 -9.86 -17.28
N GLN A 243 -16.04 -10.65 -16.55
CA GLN A 243 -15.53 -11.71 -15.67
C GLN A 243 -14.66 -12.71 -16.42
N SER A 244 -15.06 -13.13 -17.64
CA SER A 244 -14.28 -14.03 -18.49
C SER A 244 -12.95 -13.41 -18.95
N SER A 245 -12.91 -12.10 -19.18
CA SER A 245 -11.67 -11.39 -19.51
C SER A 245 -10.73 -11.32 -18.30
N MET A 246 -11.26 -11.05 -17.11
CA MET A 246 -10.49 -11.08 -15.84
C MET A 246 -9.98 -12.47 -15.54
N LEU A 247 -10.77 -13.52 -15.80
CA LEU A 247 -10.36 -14.91 -15.61
C LEU A 247 -9.09 -15.25 -16.40
N LYS A 248 -9.04 -14.87 -17.70
CA LYS A 248 -7.84 -15.07 -18.53
C LYS A 248 -6.61 -14.38 -17.95
N LEU A 249 -6.78 -13.19 -17.36
CA LEU A 249 -5.71 -12.44 -16.72
C LEU A 249 -5.18 -13.15 -15.47
N ILE A 250 -6.10 -13.67 -14.65
CA ILE A 250 -5.78 -14.39 -13.41
C ILE A 250 -5.10 -15.74 -13.71
N GLU A 251 -5.47 -16.41 -14.80
CA GLU A 251 -4.93 -17.71 -15.19
C GLU A 251 -3.50 -17.68 -15.72
N GLY A 252 -2.91 -16.49 -15.89
CA GLY A 252 -1.56 -16.36 -16.42
C GLY A 252 -1.54 -16.14 -17.92
N LYS A 253 -1.95 -14.97 -18.34
CA LYS A 253 -1.92 -14.54 -19.74
C LYS A 253 -0.60 -13.83 -20.06
N LYS A 254 -0.04 -14.12 -21.24
CA LYS A 254 1.03 -13.28 -21.82
C LYS A 254 0.39 -12.10 -22.55
N ILE A 255 0.56 -10.91 -21.99
CA ILE A 255 -0.04 -9.67 -22.47
C ILE A 255 0.99 -8.90 -23.26
N LYS A 256 0.64 -8.44 -24.46
CA LYS A 256 1.51 -7.56 -25.25
C LYS A 256 1.41 -6.15 -24.72
N LEU A 257 2.52 -5.59 -24.27
CA LEU A 257 2.56 -4.18 -23.90
C LEU A 257 2.61 -3.32 -25.16
N PRO A 258 1.85 -2.21 -25.22
CA PRO A 258 1.88 -1.27 -26.33
C PRO A 258 3.28 -0.64 -26.51
N GLN A 259 3.72 -0.47 -27.73
CA GLN A 259 5.02 0.18 -28.04
C GLN A 259 5.09 1.62 -27.49
N SER A 260 3.96 2.31 -27.40
CA SER A 260 3.88 3.63 -26.76
C SER A 260 4.30 3.66 -25.29
N LEU A 261 4.23 2.52 -24.59
CA LEU A 261 4.65 2.39 -23.19
C LEU A 261 6.10 1.94 -23.05
N THR A 262 6.59 1.14 -23.99
CA THR A 262 7.95 0.56 -23.94
C THR A 262 8.99 1.46 -24.58
N GLY A 263 8.59 2.37 -25.46
CA GLY A 263 9.50 3.29 -26.17
C GLY A 263 10.46 2.60 -27.16
N GLU A 264 10.38 1.28 -27.29
CA GLU A 264 11.31 0.48 -28.09
C GLU A 264 10.77 0.27 -29.51
N GLN A 265 11.64 0.53 -30.51
CA GLN A 265 11.46 0.07 -31.88
C GLN A 265 11.99 -1.36 -31.97
N GLY A 266 11.16 -2.34 -31.52
CA GLY A 266 11.57 -3.73 -31.43
C GLY A 266 10.38 -4.69 -31.40
N PRO A 267 10.60 -5.98 -31.18
CA PRO A 267 9.50 -6.92 -30.98
C PRO A 267 8.70 -6.53 -29.73
N PRO A 268 7.36 -6.78 -29.73
CA PRO A 268 6.51 -6.39 -28.62
C PRO A 268 6.97 -7.03 -27.32
N VAL A 269 7.08 -6.23 -26.24
CA VAL A 269 7.37 -6.74 -24.91
C VAL A 269 6.17 -7.53 -24.40
N LEU A 270 6.42 -8.76 -23.97
CA LEU A 270 5.40 -9.65 -23.42
C LEU A 270 5.46 -9.61 -21.89
N PHE A 271 4.37 -9.19 -21.29
CA PHE A 271 4.18 -9.23 -19.84
C PHE A 271 3.53 -10.57 -19.46
N ASP A 272 4.15 -11.28 -18.52
CA ASP A 272 3.63 -12.52 -17.97
C ASP A 272 2.93 -12.24 -16.63
N SER A 273 1.62 -12.50 -16.54
CA SER A 273 0.84 -12.25 -15.33
C SER A 273 0.88 -13.38 -14.30
N ASP A 274 1.68 -14.42 -14.52
CA ASP A 274 1.74 -15.59 -13.65
C ASP A 274 2.19 -15.29 -12.22
N LYS A 275 3.11 -14.34 -12.05
CA LYS A 275 3.67 -13.96 -10.75
C LYS A 275 2.92 -12.82 -10.09
N VAL A 276 1.95 -12.20 -10.76
CA VAL A 276 1.16 -11.09 -10.21
C VAL A 276 0.22 -11.62 -9.13
N LEU A 277 0.21 -10.95 -7.98
CA LEU A 277 -0.79 -11.20 -6.94
C LEU A 277 -2.08 -10.44 -7.28
N PHE A 278 -3.14 -11.16 -7.63
CA PHE A 278 -4.44 -10.55 -7.87
C PHE A 278 -5.26 -10.51 -6.59
N CYS A 279 -5.74 -9.31 -6.27
CA CYS A 279 -6.62 -9.04 -5.15
C CYS A 279 -7.90 -8.38 -5.67
N PHE A 280 -9.03 -8.86 -5.20
CA PHE A 280 -10.35 -8.33 -5.57
C PHE A 280 -11.02 -7.75 -4.33
N GLY A 281 -11.84 -6.72 -4.51
CA GLY A 281 -12.62 -6.11 -3.46
C GLY A 281 -14.06 -5.92 -3.87
N GLY A 282 -14.98 -5.95 -2.89
CA GLY A 282 -16.37 -5.63 -3.11
C GLY A 282 -17.14 -5.50 -1.80
N ALA A 283 -18.27 -4.79 -1.84
CA ALA A 283 -19.15 -4.66 -0.67
C ALA A 283 -19.97 -5.91 -0.44
N PHE A 284 -20.41 -6.57 -1.50
CA PHE A 284 -21.23 -7.79 -1.49
C PHE A 284 -22.48 -7.69 -0.60
N ASN A 285 -23.22 -6.60 -0.75
CA ASN A 285 -24.44 -6.37 0.02
C ASN A 285 -25.45 -7.50 -0.21
N GLY A 286 -25.96 -8.10 0.87
CA GLY A 286 -26.91 -9.22 0.82
C GLY A 286 -26.26 -10.61 0.75
N LEU A 287 -24.95 -10.73 0.53
CA LEU A 287 -24.26 -12.02 0.52
C LEU A 287 -24.37 -12.73 1.89
N GLN A 288 -24.36 -11.98 3.00
CA GLN A 288 -24.53 -12.53 4.34
C GLN A 288 -25.85 -13.29 4.52
N ASP A 289 -26.91 -12.90 3.81
CA ASP A 289 -28.21 -13.61 3.87
C ASP A 289 -28.12 -14.97 3.19
N ILE A 290 -27.37 -15.05 2.08
CA ILE A 290 -27.12 -16.30 1.36
C ILE A 290 -26.28 -17.25 2.22
N VAL A 291 -25.18 -16.74 2.79
CA VAL A 291 -24.29 -17.49 3.68
C VAL A 291 -25.04 -17.97 4.91
N GLY A 292 -25.86 -17.09 5.52
CA GLY A 292 -26.66 -17.42 6.70
C GLY A 292 -27.66 -18.55 6.47
N LYS A 293 -28.34 -18.55 5.33
CA LYS A 293 -29.23 -19.65 4.94
C LYS A 293 -28.50 -20.98 4.83
N LYS A 294 -27.31 -21.00 4.24
CA LYS A 294 -26.48 -22.22 4.09
C LYS A 294 -25.95 -22.74 5.43
N LEU A 295 -25.72 -21.86 6.39
CA LEU A 295 -25.31 -22.22 7.76
C LEU A 295 -26.51 -22.65 8.67
N GLY A 296 -27.73 -22.66 8.13
CA GLY A 296 -28.92 -23.10 8.88
C GLY A 296 -29.54 -22.03 9.75
N PHE A 297 -29.14 -20.76 9.62
CA PHE A 297 -29.77 -19.63 10.31
C PHE A 297 -31.12 -19.21 9.65
N SER A 298 -31.96 -20.21 9.29
CA SER A 298 -33.25 -19.98 8.67
C SER A 298 -34.20 -19.33 9.68
N GLY A 299 -34.45 -18.01 9.56
CA GLY A 299 -35.47 -17.31 10.32
C GLY A 299 -35.11 -15.91 10.84
N ARG A 300 -33.87 -15.54 10.91
CA ARG A 300 -33.50 -14.13 11.07
C ARG A 300 -33.25 -13.55 9.69
N LYS A 301 -34.19 -12.80 9.14
CA LYS A 301 -33.85 -11.81 8.10
C LYS A 301 -32.84 -10.88 8.76
N VAL A 302 -31.54 -11.11 8.49
CA VAL A 302 -30.49 -10.11 8.64
C VAL A 302 -30.68 -9.19 7.44
N SER A 303 -31.84 -8.56 7.40
CA SER A 303 -32.24 -7.63 6.38
C SER A 303 -31.43 -6.37 6.62
N LEU A 304 -30.24 -6.31 6.01
CA LEU A 304 -29.67 -5.04 5.62
C LEU A 304 -30.46 -4.59 4.36
N LYS A 305 -31.77 -4.37 4.49
CA LYS A 305 -32.39 -3.34 3.67
C LYS A 305 -31.62 -2.07 3.99
N ASP A 306 -31.52 -1.19 3.01
CA ASP A 306 -30.98 0.17 3.13
C ASP A 306 -31.60 0.98 4.30
N ASP A 307 -32.15 0.32 5.29
CA ASP A 307 -32.69 0.86 6.50
C ASP A 307 -31.52 1.31 7.38
N PHE A 308 -31.28 2.62 7.34
CA PHE A 308 -30.45 3.42 8.22
C PHE A 308 -30.65 3.15 9.74
N ASP A 309 -31.48 2.18 10.11
CA ASP A 309 -31.89 1.87 11.46
C ASP A 309 -31.31 0.58 12.06
N SER A 310 -30.59 -0.26 11.31
CA SER A 310 -29.87 -1.37 11.93
C SER A 310 -28.71 -0.84 12.77
N SER A 311 -28.64 -1.20 14.04
CA SER A 311 -27.55 -0.76 14.90
C SER A 311 -26.22 -1.25 14.32
N LEU A 312 -25.15 -0.45 14.45
CA LEU A 312 -23.80 -0.83 14.03
C LEU A 312 -23.40 -2.22 14.58
N GLU A 313 -23.86 -2.55 15.78
CA GLU A 313 -23.62 -3.85 16.40
C GLU A 313 -24.26 -5.00 15.61
N GLU A 314 -25.45 -4.80 15.05
CA GLU A 314 -26.10 -5.79 14.18
C GLU A 314 -25.33 -5.97 12.87
N GLN A 315 -24.82 -4.87 12.30
CA GLN A 315 -23.97 -4.94 11.12
C GLN A 315 -22.68 -5.70 11.41
N ILE A 316 -21.98 -5.42 12.50
CA ILE A 316 -20.76 -6.14 12.88
C ILE A 316 -21.06 -7.64 13.09
N LYS A 317 -22.13 -7.98 13.81
CA LYS A 317 -22.55 -9.37 14.01
C LYS A 317 -22.89 -10.08 12.70
N SER A 318 -23.46 -9.36 11.74
CA SER A 318 -23.73 -9.94 10.41
C SER A 318 -22.45 -10.33 9.64
N PHE A 319 -21.36 -9.64 9.88
CA PHE A 319 -20.07 -9.97 9.28
C PHE A 319 -19.36 -11.16 9.98
N GLU A 320 -19.67 -11.46 11.23
CA GLU A 320 -19.13 -12.63 11.95
C GLU A 320 -19.53 -13.96 11.27
N ILE A 321 -20.63 -13.96 10.54
CA ILE A 321 -21.12 -15.13 9.80
C ILE A 321 -20.10 -15.62 8.75
N TYR A 322 -19.35 -14.70 8.15
CA TYR A 322 -18.30 -15.06 7.19
C TYR A 322 -17.13 -15.81 7.84
N ASN A 323 -16.82 -15.52 9.10
CA ASN A 323 -15.77 -16.20 9.85
C ASN A 323 -16.17 -17.61 10.28
N GLN A 324 -17.49 -17.88 10.37
CA GLN A 324 -18.05 -19.19 10.71
C GLN A 324 -18.22 -20.08 9.48
N ALA A 325 -18.30 -19.49 8.30
CA ALA A 325 -18.49 -20.21 7.05
C ALA A 325 -17.19 -20.89 6.58
N SER A 326 -17.29 -22.12 6.11
CA SER A 326 -16.19 -22.80 5.43
C SER A 326 -15.92 -22.11 4.07
N HIS A 327 -14.73 -22.38 3.50
CA HIS A 327 -14.39 -21.89 2.16
C HIS A 327 -15.39 -22.35 1.10
N GLU A 328 -15.88 -23.58 1.20
CA GLU A 328 -16.89 -24.16 0.31
C GLU A 328 -18.20 -23.40 0.34
N ILE A 329 -18.71 -23.13 1.56
CA ILE A 329 -19.95 -22.35 1.75
C ILE A 329 -19.80 -20.93 1.17
N LEU A 330 -18.65 -20.28 1.39
CA LEU A 330 -18.39 -18.95 0.82
C LEU A 330 -18.33 -19.00 -0.70
N THR A 331 -17.64 -19.99 -1.28
CA THR A 331 -17.55 -20.21 -2.73
C THR A 331 -18.93 -20.39 -3.35
N GLU A 332 -19.73 -21.33 -2.82
CA GLU A 332 -21.09 -21.56 -3.29
C GLU A 332 -21.99 -20.33 -3.15
N SER A 333 -21.82 -19.56 -2.07
CA SER A 333 -22.61 -18.36 -1.85
C SER A 333 -22.24 -17.24 -2.82
N LEU A 334 -20.97 -17.12 -3.20
CA LEU A 334 -20.51 -16.16 -4.22
C LEU A 334 -21.03 -16.52 -5.61
N ILE A 335 -21.11 -17.81 -5.94
CA ILE A 335 -21.71 -18.30 -7.19
C ILE A 335 -23.21 -18.00 -7.19
N GLU A 336 -23.92 -18.28 -6.09
CA GLU A 336 -25.34 -17.94 -5.94
C GLU A 336 -25.59 -16.42 -6.00
N TYR A 337 -24.65 -15.62 -5.52
CA TYR A 337 -24.67 -14.17 -5.62
C TYR A 337 -24.52 -13.67 -7.07
N GLY A 338 -23.96 -14.50 -7.99
CA GLY A 338 -23.91 -14.23 -9.41
C GLY A 338 -22.51 -14.01 -9.99
N LEU A 339 -21.45 -14.41 -9.27
CA LEU A 339 -20.14 -14.56 -9.86
C LEU A 339 -20.02 -15.90 -10.59
N SER A 340 -19.23 -15.96 -11.66
CA SER A 340 -19.05 -17.20 -12.41
C SER A 340 -18.28 -18.24 -11.61
N THR A 341 -18.64 -19.51 -11.77
CA THR A 341 -18.00 -20.64 -11.09
C THR A 341 -16.50 -20.68 -11.35
N GLU A 342 -16.10 -20.43 -12.60
CA GLU A 342 -14.71 -20.44 -13.02
C GLU A 342 -13.90 -19.32 -12.35
N PHE A 343 -14.48 -18.12 -12.25
CA PHE A 343 -13.83 -16.98 -11.57
C PHE A 343 -13.65 -17.25 -10.08
N VAL A 344 -14.73 -17.67 -9.39
CA VAL A 344 -14.68 -17.98 -7.96
C VAL A 344 -13.73 -19.14 -7.68
N GLY A 345 -13.67 -20.16 -8.55
CA GLY A 345 -12.74 -21.28 -8.45
C GLY A 345 -11.26 -20.89 -8.52
N ARG A 346 -10.93 -19.67 -8.97
CA ARG A 346 -9.55 -19.14 -8.99
C ARG A 346 -9.22 -18.26 -7.76
N ILE A 347 -10.13 -18.16 -6.82
CA ILE A 347 -9.94 -17.40 -5.58
C ILE A 347 -9.69 -18.38 -4.44
N GLN A 348 -8.46 -18.44 -3.95
CA GLN A 348 -8.06 -19.35 -2.87
C GLN A 348 -8.34 -18.77 -1.49
N THR A 349 -8.35 -17.45 -1.37
CA THR A 349 -8.52 -16.80 -0.07
C THR A 349 -9.65 -15.77 -0.13
N ILE A 350 -10.71 -16.07 0.60
CA ILE A 350 -11.87 -15.18 0.78
C ILE A 350 -11.82 -14.66 2.20
N VAL A 351 -11.80 -13.33 2.36
CA VAL A 351 -11.64 -12.67 3.65
C VAL A 351 -12.68 -11.59 3.83
N ALA A 352 -13.38 -11.60 4.95
CA ALA A 352 -14.33 -10.56 5.30
C ALA A 352 -13.72 -9.50 6.21
N LEU A 353 -14.00 -8.25 5.91
CA LEU A 353 -13.63 -7.08 6.69
C LEU A 353 -14.90 -6.47 7.28
N SER A 354 -15.02 -6.50 8.60
CA SER A 354 -16.19 -5.95 9.28
C SER A 354 -16.22 -4.42 9.25
N PRO A 355 -17.40 -3.80 9.40
CA PRO A 355 -17.49 -2.38 9.71
C PRO A 355 -16.70 -2.05 10.96
N LEU A 356 -16.12 -0.85 11.02
CA LEU A 356 -15.37 -0.41 12.20
C LEU A 356 -16.32 0.11 13.28
N ASN A 357 -16.13 -0.32 14.53
CA ASN A 357 -16.85 0.19 15.67
C ASN A 357 -16.31 1.55 16.15
N TYR A 358 -16.98 2.14 17.15
CA TYR A 358 -16.61 3.44 17.72
C TYR A 358 -15.14 3.48 18.17
N ASP A 359 -14.68 2.49 18.94
CA ASP A 359 -13.32 2.46 19.49
C ASP A 359 -12.27 2.30 18.38
N GLN A 360 -12.59 1.49 17.37
CA GLN A 360 -11.71 1.31 16.20
C GLN A 360 -11.61 2.60 15.37
N LEU A 361 -12.72 3.32 15.16
CA LEU A 361 -12.71 4.62 14.48
C LEU A 361 -11.95 5.65 15.30
N LYS A 362 -12.06 5.63 16.64
CA LYS A 362 -11.29 6.50 17.53
C LYS A 362 -9.79 6.23 17.42
N LYS A 363 -9.38 4.97 17.39
CA LYS A 363 -7.98 4.59 17.11
C LYS A 363 -7.51 5.05 15.74
N CYS A 364 -8.32 4.87 14.68
CA CYS A 364 -8.00 5.39 13.34
C CYS A 364 -7.80 6.89 13.32
N LEU A 365 -8.53 7.63 14.15
CA LEU A 365 -8.49 9.07 14.20
C LEU A 365 -7.31 9.60 15.04
N LEU A 366 -6.95 8.91 16.13
CA LEU A 366 -5.98 9.41 17.12
C LEU A 366 -4.59 8.77 17.02
N GLU A 367 -4.49 7.48 16.72
CA GLU A 367 -3.27 6.71 16.96
C GLU A 367 -2.49 6.37 15.68
N ILE A 368 -3.16 6.27 14.53
CA ILE A 368 -2.49 5.86 13.30
C ILE A 368 -1.75 7.02 12.65
N SER A 369 -0.52 6.77 12.21
CA SER A 369 0.34 7.77 11.53
C SER A 369 -0.31 8.41 10.29
N SER A 370 -1.24 7.71 9.63
CA SER A 370 -2.02 8.22 8.50
C SER A 370 -3.26 9.01 8.92
N SER A 371 -3.51 9.18 10.22
CA SER A 371 -4.66 9.90 10.77
C SER A 371 -4.80 11.30 10.18
N PRO A 372 -6.04 11.72 9.84
CA PRO A 372 -6.28 13.08 9.38
C PRO A 372 -5.96 14.14 10.45
N LEU A 373 -6.09 13.82 11.75
CA LEU A 373 -5.71 14.75 12.81
C LEU A 373 -4.20 14.95 12.85
N ILE A 374 -3.42 13.86 12.82
CA ILE A 374 -1.96 13.93 12.83
C ILE A 374 -1.44 14.69 11.61
N LYS A 375 -1.97 14.40 10.41
CA LYS A 375 -1.58 15.09 9.18
C LYS A 375 -1.82 16.60 9.24
N ASN A 376 -2.98 17.01 9.75
CA ASN A 376 -3.28 18.42 9.90
C ASN A 376 -2.41 19.07 10.99
N THR A 377 -2.13 18.38 12.09
CA THR A 377 -1.21 18.88 13.14
C THR A 377 0.17 19.18 12.56
N LEU A 378 0.71 18.28 11.75
CA LEU A 378 2.01 18.48 11.09
C LEU A 378 1.97 19.65 10.09
N LEU A 379 0.92 19.74 9.28
CA LEU A 379 0.75 20.82 8.29
C LEU A 379 0.75 22.21 8.94
N PHE A 380 0.04 22.39 10.06
CA PHE A 380 -0.01 23.67 10.75
C PHE A 380 1.26 23.97 11.54
N ALA A 381 1.97 22.93 12.00
CA ALA A 381 3.25 23.11 12.70
C ALA A 381 4.32 23.76 11.80
N GLU A 382 4.28 23.54 10.49
CA GLU A 382 5.15 24.18 9.50
C GLU A 382 5.01 25.73 9.52
N SER A 383 3.84 26.25 9.90
CA SER A 383 3.57 27.68 10.03
C SER A 383 3.62 28.19 11.49
N ASN A 384 4.20 27.41 12.42
CA ASN A 384 4.33 27.68 13.84
C ASN A 384 2.99 27.75 14.62
N TYR A 385 1.98 27.00 14.17
CA TYR A 385 0.71 26.82 14.88
C TYR A 385 0.64 25.45 15.55
N LYS A 386 0.29 25.43 16.83
CA LYS A 386 -0.03 24.21 17.57
C LYS A 386 -1.52 23.94 17.50
N ILE A 387 -1.91 22.83 16.91
CA ILE A 387 -3.32 22.43 16.88
C ILE A 387 -3.68 21.55 18.07
N THR A 388 -4.86 21.79 18.62
CA THR A 388 -5.49 20.97 19.66
C THR A 388 -6.92 20.65 19.22
N PHE A 389 -7.27 19.37 19.21
CA PHE A 389 -8.64 18.90 18.99
C PHE A 389 -9.24 18.50 20.34
N THR A 390 -10.44 18.98 20.66
CA THR A 390 -11.12 18.62 21.90
C THR A 390 -11.71 17.21 21.81
N ASP A 391 -11.96 16.57 22.95
CA ASP A 391 -12.65 15.27 22.99
C ASP A 391 -14.04 15.36 22.35
N GLY A 392 -14.76 16.47 22.58
CA GLY A 392 -16.05 16.74 21.94
C GLY A 392 -15.97 16.79 20.41
N PHE A 393 -14.87 17.34 19.85
CA PHE A 393 -14.61 17.29 18.41
C PHE A 393 -14.47 15.85 17.92
N VAL A 394 -13.61 15.06 18.59
CA VAL A 394 -13.35 13.65 18.23
C VAL A 394 -14.64 12.83 18.26
N ASP A 395 -15.40 12.92 19.34
CA ASP A 395 -16.65 12.18 19.50
C ASP A 395 -17.70 12.61 18.46
N SER A 396 -17.79 13.90 18.15
CA SER A 396 -18.73 14.41 17.15
C SER A 396 -18.38 13.94 15.74
N VAL A 397 -17.09 13.91 15.38
CA VAL A 397 -16.61 13.35 14.10
C VAL A 397 -16.98 11.88 13.99
N ILE A 398 -16.67 11.07 15.02
CA ILE A 398 -16.93 9.62 15.01
C ILE A 398 -18.43 9.33 14.90
N ASN A 399 -19.26 10.01 15.72
CA ASN A 399 -20.71 9.80 15.68
C ASN A 399 -21.32 10.14 14.31
N ARG A 400 -20.78 11.15 13.61
CA ARG A 400 -21.22 11.46 12.24
C ARG A 400 -20.80 10.40 11.24
N VAL A 401 -19.56 9.89 11.36
CA VAL A 401 -19.08 8.80 10.52
C VAL A 401 -19.93 7.56 10.66
N LEU A 402 -20.29 7.20 11.89
CA LEU A 402 -21.20 6.07 12.18
C LEU A 402 -22.56 6.27 11.54
N LYS A 403 -23.14 7.47 11.64
CA LYS A 403 -24.41 7.79 10.99
C LYS A 403 -24.34 7.77 9.45
N MET A 404 -23.18 8.09 8.86
CA MET A 404 -23.00 8.07 7.40
C MET A 404 -22.74 6.68 6.83
N GLY A 405 -22.35 5.69 7.65
CA GLY A 405 -22.08 4.31 7.22
C GLY A 405 -20.90 4.15 6.24
N THR A 406 -20.08 5.20 6.05
CA THR A 406 -19.01 5.21 5.03
C THR A 406 -17.61 4.95 5.60
N GLY A 407 -17.52 4.53 6.86
CA GLY A 407 -16.29 4.14 7.54
C GLY A 407 -15.20 5.23 7.52
N THR A 408 -13.96 4.82 7.41
CA THR A 408 -12.81 5.75 7.49
C THR A 408 -12.74 6.81 6.37
N ARG A 409 -13.44 6.63 5.25
CA ARG A 409 -13.49 7.66 4.18
C ARG A 409 -14.10 8.96 4.68
N ALA A 410 -15.16 8.89 5.49
CA ALA A 410 -15.80 10.08 6.04
C ALA A 410 -14.93 10.79 7.08
N LEU A 411 -14.06 10.09 7.82
CA LEU A 411 -13.13 10.71 8.77
C LEU A 411 -12.30 11.81 8.10
N ASN A 412 -11.66 11.48 6.98
CA ASN A 412 -10.84 12.43 6.23
C ASN A 412 -11.64 13.64 5.75
N SER A 413 -12.85 13.41 5.21
CA SER A 413 -13.71 14.47 4.68
C SER A 413 -14.20 15.41 5.77
N LEU A 414 -14.65 14.88 6.91
CA LEU A 414 -15.17 15.67 8.02
C LEU A 414 -14.05 16.50 8.69
N VAL A 415 -12.90 15.88 8.96
CA VAL A 415 -11.77 16.61 9.53
C VAL A 415 -11.28 17.69 8.58
N LYS A 416 -11.10 17.38 7.28
CA LYS A 416 -10.68 18.37 6.27
C LYS A 416 -11.67 19.54 6.18
N LYS A 417 -12.97 19.26 6.21
CA LYS A 417 -14.00 20.30 6.24
C LYS A 417 -13.87 21.16 7.50
N ALA A 418 -13.76 20.55 8.67
CA ALA A 418 -13.70 21.27 9.95
C ALA A 418 -12.50 22.20 10.07
N VAL A 419 -11.33 21.78 9.54
CA VAL A 419 -10.10 22.61 9.61
C VAL A 419 -9.95 23.59 8.47
N SER A 420 -10.84 23.55 7.45
CA SER A 420 -10.68 24.33 6.21
C SER A 420 -10.65 25.84 6.43
N GLY A 421 -11.44 26.36 7.36
CA GLY A 421 -11.45 27.80 7.70
C GLY A 421 -10.11 28.24 8.26
N ALA A 422 -9.60 27.56 9.29
CA ALA A 422 -8.30 27.85 9.87
C ALA A 422 -7.16 27.63 8.85
N ALA A 423 -7.27 26.61 8.00
CA ALA A 423 -6.27 26.37 6.96
C ALA A 423 -6.18 27.55 5.97
N PHE A 424 -7.33 28.08 5.54
CA PHE A 424 -7.38 29.25 4.66
C PHE A 424 -6.81 30.50 5.30
N ASP A 425 -7.11 30.74 6.58
CA ASP A 425 -6.74 31.96 7.28
C ASP A 425 -5.28 31.98 7.74
N LEU A 426 -4.72 30.82 8.11
CA LEU A 426 -3.47 30.71 8.87
C LEU A 426 -2.32 30.08 8.09
N LEU A 427 -2.58 29.15 7.17
CA LEU A 427 -1.49 28.51 6.41
C LEU A 427 -0.80 29.52 5.48
N GLY A 428 0.54 29.44 5.42
CA GLY A 428 1.37 30.41 4.69
C GLY A 428 1.62 31.73 5.42
N LYS A 429 1.02 31.94 6.60
CA LYS A 429 1.33 33.04 7.49
C LYS A 429 2.11 32.51 8.68
N TYR A 430 3.41 32.79 8.71
CA TYR A 430 4.23 32.37 9.85
C TYR A 430 3.88 33.20 11.10
N SER A 431 3.61 32.50 12.20
CA SER A 431 3.35 33.14 13.47
C SER A 431 4.67 33.35 14.25
N ASP A 432 5.00 34.60 14.60
CA ASP A 432 6.21 34.92 15.37
C ASP A 432 6.22 34.31 16.79
N LYS A 433 5.03 33.98 17.30
CA LYS A 433 4.83 33.30 18.59
C LYS A 433 4.06 32.02 18.37
N MET A 434 4.46 30.95 19.08
CA MET A 434 3.69 29.69 19.04
C MET A 434 2.24 29.97 19.47
N THR A 435 1.35 29.87 18.50
CA THR A 435 -0.07 30.17 18.67
C THR A 435 -0.83 28.85 18.67
N GLU A 436 -1.68 28.64 19.67
CA GLU A 436 -2.53 27.45 19.78
C GLU A 436 -3.87 27.70 19.09
N VAL A 437 -4.24 26.77 18.18
CA VAL A 437 -5.53 26.75 17.48
C VAL A 437 -6.32 25.55 17.96
N ILE A 438 -7.50 25.81 18.51
CA ILE A 438 -8.35 24.77 19.13
C ILE A 438 -9.57 24.54 18.26
N PHE A 439 -9.83 23.26 17.95
CA PHE A 439 -11.02 22.80 17.25
C PHE A 439 -11.93 22.05 18.24
N ASP A 440 -13.16 22.51 18.33
CA ASP A 440 -14.24 21.89 19.10
C ASP A 440 -15.34 21.31 18.21
N GLU A 441 -16.38 20.71 18.78
CA GLU A 441 -17.49 20.10 18.06
C GLU A 441 -18.22 21.05 17.11
N PHE A 442 -18.20 22.35 17.35
CA PHE A 442 -18.87 23.35 16.52
C PHE A 442 -18.15 23.60 15.21
N CYS A 443 -16.83 23.33 15.15
CA CYS A 443 -16.02 23.50 13.95
C CYS A 443 -16.45 22.58 12.80
N ILE A 444 -17.12 21.49 13.08
CA ILE A 444 -17.58 20.52 12.03
C ILE A 444 -18.69 21.14 11.16
N ASP A 445 -19.58 21.94 11.76
CA ASP A 445 -20.65 22.63 11.05
C ASP A 445 -20.26 24.04 10.61
N ALA A 446 -19.41 24.69 11.39
CA ALA A 446 -18.95 26.05 11.16
C ALA A 446 -17.40 26.11 11.19
N PRO A 447 -16.70 25.81 10.10
CA PRO A 447 -15.24 25.72 10.04
C PRO A 447 -14.50 26.99 10.40
N SER A 448 -15.18 28.14 10.39
CA SER A 448 -14.63 29.45 10.81
C SER A 448 -14.68 29.72 12.31
N LYS A 449 -15.30 28.81 13.12
CA LYS A 449 -15.46 29.01 14.57
C LYS A 449 -14.33 28.38 15.39
N TYR A 450 -13.14 28.22 14.82
CA TYR A 450 -11.97 27.77 15.57
C TYR A 450 -11.50 28.85 16.56
N ILE A 451 -10.85 28.43 17.66
CA ILE A 451 -10.41 29.29 18.75
C ILE A 451 -8.90 29.49 18.69
N ILE A 452 -8.44 30.72 18.67
CA ILE A 452 -7.00 31.07 18.73
C ILE A 452 -6.62 31.47 20.16
N LYS A 453 -5.60 30.82 20.74
CA LYS A 453 -4.99 31.19 22.02
C LYS A 453 -3.53 31.57 21.80
N THR A 454 -3.22 32.83 21.95
CA THR A 454 -1.83 33.32 21.94
C THR A 454 -1.25 33.23 23.36
N ARG A 455 -0.20 32.46 23.59
CA ARG A 455 0.53 32.47 24.86
C ARG A 455 1.27 33.78 24.99
N THR A 456 0.74 34.71 25.76
CA THR A 456 1.52 35.83 26.30
C THR A 456 2.50 35.26 27.34
N THR A 457 3.77 35.17 26.98
CA THR A 457 4.83 34.93 27.95
C THR A 457 4.79 36.12 28.93
N ARG A 458 4.32 35.90 30.16
CA ARG A 458 4.56 36.86 31.24
C ARG A 458 6.07 36.98 31.40
N ALA A 459 6.64 38.08 30.93
CA ALA A 459 7.97 38.45 31.26
C ALA A 459 8.03 38.58 32.81
N LYS A 460 8.77 37.67 33.46
CA LYS A 460 9.18 37.90 34.84
C LYS A 460 10.06 39.15 34.81
N SER A 461 9.56 40.22 35.34
CA SER A 461 10.38 41.40 35.66
C SER A 461 11.50 40.93 36.61
N VAL A 462 12.71 40.88 36.09
CA VAL A 462 13.91 40.81 36.92
C VAL A 462 13.95 42.16 37.63
N LYS A 463 13.62 42.19 38.92
CA LYS A 463 14.01 43.29 39.78
C LYS A 463 15.51 43.15 40.00
N GLU A 464 16.25 44.09 39.47
CA GLU A 464 17.61 44.38 39.89
C GLU A 464 17.61 44.69 41.39
N LEU A 465 18.48 44.01 42.11
CA LEU A 465 19.08 44.41 43.37
C LEU A 465 20.58 44.22 43.26
#